data_386895acfc5406f04089acc2fbcca990
#
_entry.id   386895acfc5406f04089acc2fbcca990
#
_cell.length_a   1.000
_cell.length_b   1.000
_cell.length_c   1.000
_cell.angle_alpha   90.00
_cell.angle_beta   90.00
_cell.angle_gamma   90.00
#
_symmetry.space_group_name_H-M   'P 1'
#
loop_
_entity.id
_entity.type
_entity.pdbx_description
1 polymer ?
#
loop_
_entity_poly.entity_id
_entity_poly.type
_entity_poly.pdbx_seq_one_letter_code
_entity_poly.pdbx_strand_id
1 'polypeptide(L)'
;MTAHRIGFLIWPSTKALTLALAEEALRVAQRVHPEVVYELSFLQAEPQTSGDWQLPGEPWAGKLEGFQKVFLLADEPPTVIASQLSSALKQLVRAGCVIGGLSAGVYPLAQLGLLDGYR
;
A
#
# COMPACT_ATOMS: atom_id res chain seq x y z
N MET A 1 -6.59 -20.68 12.50
CA MET A 1 -6.97 -19.61 11.58
C MET A 1 -5.78 -18.68 11.41
N THR A 2 -5.38 -18.44 10.18
CA THR A 2 -4.18 -17.66 9.90
C THR A 2 -4.57 -16.22 9.56
N ALA A 3 -4.00 -15.26 10.28
CA ALA A 3 -4.20 -13.85 9.98
C ALA A 3 -3.26 -13.44 8.86
N HIS A 4 -3.80 -12.75 7.87
CA HIS A 4 -3.06 -12.23 6.73
C HIS A 4 -3.11 -10.71 6.77
N ARG A 5 -2.00 -10.09 7.16
CA ARG A 5 -1.94 -8.65 7.34
C ARG A 5 -1.58 -7.97 6.03
N ILE A 6 -2.46 -7.07 5.60
CA ILE A 6 -2.31 -6.34 4.35
C ILE A 6 -2.31 -4.85 4.66
N GLY A 7 -1.27 -4.16 4.22
CA GLY A 7 -1.17 -2.71 4.34
C GLY A 7 -1.45 -2.02 3.02
N PHE A 8 -2.21 -0.94 3.07
CA PHE A 8 -2.36 -0.01 1.95
C PHE A 8 -1.58 1.25 2.29
N LEU A 9 -0.54 1.50 1.52
CA LEU A 9 0.25 2.72 1.63
C LEU A 9 -0.28 3.70 0.59
N ILE A 10 -0.91 4.77 1.05
CA ILE A 10 -1.66 5.67 0.18
C ILE A 10 -1.03 7.05 0.13
N TRP A 11 -0.95 7.60 -1.08
CA TRP A 11 -0.50 8.96 -1.33
C TRP A 11 -1.69 9.91 -1.39
N PRO A 12 -1.47 11.22 -1.18
CA PRO A 12 -2.59 12.20 -1.19
C PRO A 12 -3.39 12.26 -2.47
N SER A 13 -2.83 11.84 -3.60
CA SER A 13 -3.55 11.81 -4.88
C SER A 13 -4.59 10.68 -4.97
N THR A 14 -4.61 9.76 -4.02
CA THR A 14 -5.51 8.60 -4.07
C THR A 14 -6.96 9.04 -3.95
N LYS A 15 -7.78 8.61 -4.90
CA LYS A 15 -9.21 8.92 -4.92
C LYS A 15 -9.99 7.92 -4.09
N ALA A 16 -11.11 8.38 -3.54
CA ALA A 16 -11.99 7.55 -2.72
C ALA A 16 -12.45 6.30 -3.47
N LEU A 17 -12.76 6.42 -4.76
CA LEU A 17 -13.21 5.30 -5.56
C LEU A 17 -12.12 4.24 -5.72
N THR A 18 -10.88 4.66 -5.99
CA THR A 18 -9.75 3.74 -6.13
C THR A 18 -9.56 2.93 -4.86
N LEU A 19 -9.59 3.60 -3.71
CA LEU A 19 -9.42 2.95 -2.42
C LEU A 19 -10.59 2.01 -2.11
N ALA A 20 -11.82 2.44 -2.40
CA ALA A 20 -13.02 1.62 -2.17
C ALA A 20 -12.99 0.34 -3.00
N LEU A 21 -12.56 0.40 -4.26
CA LEU A 21 -12.46 -0.78 -5.11
C LEU A 21 -11.40 -1.76 -4.59
N ALA A 22 -10.26 -1.26 -4.15
CA ALA A 22 -9.21 -2.10 -3.60
C ALA A 22 -9.68 -2.79 -2.31
N GLU A 23 -10.32 -2.05 -1.42
CA GLU A 23 -10.85 -2.60 -0.18
C GLU A 23 -11.92 -3.64 -0.45
N GLU A 24 -12.85 -3.36 -1.36
CA GLU A 24 -13.95 -4.27 -1.68
C GLU A 24 -13.44 -5.58 -2.27
N ALA A 25 -12.41 -5.53 -3.10
CA ALA A 25 -11.81 -6.75 -3.65
C ALA A 25 -11.34 -7.70 -2.55
N LEU A 26 -10.75 -7.16 -1.48
CA LEU A 26 -10.29 -7.98 -0.36
C LEU A 26 -11.45 -8.46 0.51
N ARG A 27 -12.53 -7.69 0.62
CA ARG A 27 -13.73 -8.13 1.33
C ARG A 27 -14.40 -9.29 0.60
N VAL A 28 -14.41 -9.26 -0.72
CA VAL A 28 -14.90 -10.39 -1.53
C VAL A 28 -14.01 -11.62 -1.33
N ALA A 29 -12.70 -11.44 -1.32
CA ALA A 29 -11.76 -12.54 -1.06
C ALA A 29 -12.01 -13.16 0.32
N GLN A 30 -12.31 -12.36 1.33
CA GLN A 30 -12.62 -12.85 2.67
C GLN A 30 -13.89 -13.70 2.68
N ARG A 31 -14.91 -13.32 1.90
CA ARG A 31 -16.16 -14.09 1.81
C ARG A 31 -15.95 -15.42 1.10
N VAL A 32 -15.09 -15.45 0.08
CA VAL A 32 -14.79 -16.65 -0.69
C VAL A 32 -13.90 -17.61 0.10
N HIS A 33 -12.98 -17.07 0.91
CA HIS A 33 -12.05 -17.85 1.73
C HIS A 33 -12.18 -17.51 3.21
N PRO A 34 -13.27 -17.95 3.86
CA PRO A 34 -13.52 -17.57 5.25
C PRO A 34 -12.52 -18.16 6.24
N GLU A 35 -11.74 -19.14 5.84
CA GLU A 35 -10.69 -19.74 6.68
C GLU A 35 -9.47 -18.83 6.83
N VAL A 36 -9.33 -17.80 6.00
CA VAL A 36 -8.25 -16.83 6.09
C VAL A 36 -8.81 -15.52 6.62
N VAL A 37 -8.18 -14.96 7.65
CA VAL A 37 -8.56 -13.65 8.17
C VAL A 37 -7.66 -12.60 7.55
N TYR A 38 -8.26 -11.63 6.83
CA TYR A 38 -7.54 -10.50 6.26
C TYR A 38 -7.65 -9.31 7.20
N GLU A 39 -6.52 -8.88 7.73
CA GLU A 39 -6.44 -7.66 8.55
C GLU A 39 -5.89 -6.54 7.68
N LEU A 40 -6.71 -5.49 7.47
CA LEU A 40 -6.36 -4.37 6.61
C LEU A 40 -5.92 -3.18 7.43
N SER A 41 -4.84 -2.54 7.02
CA SER A 41 -4.36 -1.31 7.63
C SER A 41 -4.12 -0.28 6.54
N PHE A 42 -4.50 0.97 6.82
CA PHE A 42 -4.29 2.08 5.90
C PHE A 42 -3.24 3.01 6.49
N LEU A 43 -2.19 3.26 5.71
CA LEU A 43 -1.07 4.10 6.10
C LEU A 43 -0.86 5.20 5.08
N GLN A 44 -0.72 6.43 5.54
CA GLN A 44 -0.46 7.56 4.66
C GLN A 44 1.04 7.66 4.38
N ALA A 45 1.40 7.61 3.10
CA ALA A 45 2.80 7.68 2.68
C ALA A 45 3.42 9.04 2.98
N GLU A 46 2.61 10.10 2.91
CA GLU A 46 3.02 11.46 3.23
C GLU A 46 1.82 12.22 3.77
N PRO A 47 2.04 13.33 4.50
CA PRO A 47 0.92 14.11 5.04
C PRO A 47 0.03 14.65 3.95
N GLN A 48 -1.29 14.59 4.17
CA GLN A 48 -2.25 15.23 3.31
C GLN A 48 -2.33 16.72 3.68
N THR A 49 -1.98 17.58 2.73
CA THR A 49 -1.95 19.03 2.95
C THR A 49 -3.22 19.73 2.50
N SER A 50 -3.91 19.16 1.52
CA SER A 50 -5.17 19.70 0.99
C SER A 50 -5.91 18.60 0.27
N GLY A 51 -7.21 18.76 0.08
CA GLY A 51 -8.01 17.79 -0.66
C GLY A 51 -9.48 17.92 -0.33
N ASP A 52 -10.30 17.38 -1.23
CA ASP A 52 -11.75 17.41 -1.10
C ASP A 52 -12.28 16.38 -0.11
N TRP A 53 -11.46 15.42 0.24
CA TRP A 53 -11.81 14.40 1.23
C TRP A 53 -10.59 14.02 2.05
N GLN A 54 -10.84 13.53 3.25
CA GLN A 54 -9.76 13.13 4.16
C GLN A 54 -9.40 11.68 3.92
N LEU A 55 -8.11 11.41 3.65
CA LEU A 55 -7.62 10.05 3.50
C LEU A 55 -7.77 9.27 4.80
N PRO A 56 -8.16 7.99 4.72
CA PRO A 56 -8.22 7.15 5.90
C PRO A 56 -6.82 6.78 6.39
N GLY A 57 -6.75 6.26 7.61
CA GLY A 57 -5.53 5.72 8.17
C GLY A 57 -4.67 6.75 8.86
N GLU A 58 -3.51 6.31 9.25
CA GLU A 58 -2.54 7.10 10.00
C GLU A 58 -1.26 7.28 9.20
N PRO A 59 -0.42 8.29 9.51
CA PRO A 59 0.90 8.38 8.91
C PRO A 59 1.68 7.09 9.17
N TRP A 60 2.50 6.68 8.22
CA TRP A 60 3.18 5.39 8.27
C TRP A 60 4.21 5.25 9.40
N ALA A 61 4.60 6.28 10.05
CA ALA A 61 5.36 6.31 11.33
C ALA A 61 6.75 5.64 11.31
N GLY A 62 7.35 5.47 10.13
CA GLY A 62 8.71 4.94 10.01
C GLY A 62 8.85 3.42 10.09
N LYS A 63 7.76 2.67 10.24
CA LYS A 63 7.80 1.21 10.32
C LYS A 63 6.69 0.57 9.50
N LEU A 64 7.06 -0.44 8.73
CA LEU A 64 6.13 -1.21 7.92
C LEU A 64 6.26 -2.71 8.20
N GLU A 65 6.62 -3.09 9.42
CA GLU A 65 6.85 -4.48 9.77
C GLU A 65 5.55 -5.26 9.98
N GLY A 66 5.63 -6.55 9.75
CA GLY A 66 4.54 -7.47 10.07
C GLY A 66 3.48 -7.63 9.01
N PHE A 67 3.61 -6.98 7.86
CA PHE A 67 2.69 -7.16 6.74
C PHE A 67 3.16 -8.29 5.83
N GLN A 68 2.23 -9.14 5.42
CA GLN A 68 2.48 -10.15 4.38
C GLN A 68 2.43 -9.52 3.00
N LYS A 69 1.55 -8.53 2.83
CA LYS A 69 1.41 -7.79 1.57
C LYS A 69 1.25 -6.31 1.83
N VAL A 70 1.84 -5.48 0.97
CA VAL A 70 1.65 -4.03 0.99
C VAL A 70 1.34 -3.57 -0.42
N PHE A 71 0.25 -2.83 -0.56
CA PHE A 71 -0.15 -2.24 -1.83
C PHE A 71 0.05 -0.74 -1.80
N LEU A 72 0.69 -0.21 -2.84
CA LEU A 72 0.93 1.21 -2.99
C LEU A 72 -0.17 1.80 -3.87
N LEU A 73 -0.88 2.81 -3.36
CA LEU A 73 -2.00 3.44 -4.07
C LEU A 73 -1.71 4.92 -4.30
N ALA A 74 -1.81 5.33 -5.55
CA ALA A 74 -1.77 6.72 -5.96
C ALA A 74 -2.53 6.85 -7.27
N ASP A 75 -3.23 7.94 -7.49
CA ASP A 75 -3.90 8.20 -8.78
C ASP A 75 -3.08 9.14 -9.66
N GLU A 76 -2.06 9.76 -9.10
CA GLU A 76 -1.05 10.51 -9.83
C GLU A 76 0.33 10.03 -9.39
N PRO A 77 1.31 9.92 -10.32
CA PRO A 77 2.65 9.47 -9.93
C PRO A 77 3.30 10.41 -8.92
N PRO A 78 3.76 9.89 -7.78
CA PRO A 78 4.55 10.72 -6.86
C PRO A 78 5.86 11.16 -7.52
N THR A 79 6.22 12.41 -7.34
CA THR A 79 7.46 12.94 -7.92
C THR A 79 8.69 12.60 -7.10
N VAL A 80 8.53 12.55 -5.78
CA VAL A 80 9.63 12.26 -4.86
C VAL A 80 9.15 11.28 -3.81
N ILE A 81 9.96 10.27 -3.53
CA ILE A 81 9.70 9.32 -2.45
C ILE A 81 10.74 9.58 -1.37
N ALA A 82 10.26 9.81 -0.15
CA ALA A 82 11.15 10.05 0.99
C ALA A 82 12.12 8.87 1.17
N SER A 83 13.38 9.17 1.45
CA SER A 83 14.41 8.15 1.57
C SER A 83 14.11 7.15 2.69
N GLN A 84 13.49 7.58 3.77
CA GLN A 84 13.10 6.70 4.86
C GLN A 84 12.05 5.69 4.40
N LEU A 85 11.06 6.14 3.63
CA LEU A 85 10.03 5.27 3.09
C LEU A 85 10.62 4.30 2.06
N SER A 86 11.50 4.79 1.21
CA SER A 86 12.23 3.96 0.25
C SER A 86 12.97 2.81 0.95
N SER A 87 13.71 3.13 2.02
CA SER A 87 14.44 2.13 2.79
C SER A 87 13.51 1.13 3.45
N ALA A 88 12.38 1.59 4.02
CA ALA A 88 11.41 0.72 4.65
C ALA A 88 10.80 -0.27 3.66
N LEU A 89 10.45 0.20 2.45
CA LEU A 89 9.89 -0.67 1.41
C LEU A 89 10.91 -1.72 0.95
N LYS A 90 12.16 -1.35 0.78
CA LYS A 90 13.21 -2.30 0.42
C LYS A 90 13.43 -3.35 1.49
N GLN A 91 13.35 -2.97 2.77
CA GLN A 91 13.44 -3.92 3.86
C GLN A 91 12.27 -4.91 3.87
N LEU A 92 11.06 -4.45 3.57
CA LEU A 92 9.90 -5.35 3.45
C LEU A 92 10.12 -6.41 2.38
N VAL A 93 10.65 -6.01 1.23
CA VAL A 93 10.92 -6.97 0.15
C VAL A 93 11.93 -8.01 0.60
N ARG A 94 12.99 -7.59 1.28
CA ARG A 94 14.01 -8.51 1.81
C ARG A 94 13.44 -9.47 2.84
N ALA A 95 12.43 -9.03 3.59
CA ALA A 95 11.77 -9.85 4.59
C ALA A 95 10.71 -10.79 4.01
N GLY A 96 10.52 -10.79 2.69
CA GLY A 96 9.57 -11.67 2.02
C GLY A 96 8.18 -11.10 1.83
N CYS A 97 7.95 -9.83 2.16
CA CYS A 97 6.66 -9.18 1.93
C CYS A 97 6.42 -9.00 0.43
N VAL A 98 5.20 -9.30 0.00
CA VAL A 98 4.78 -9.05 -1.39
C VAL A 98 4.34 -7.60 -1.50
N ILE A 99 4.89 -6.86 -2.47
CA ILE A 99 4.54 -5.47 -2.71
C ILE A 99 3.92 -5.34 -4.09
N GLY A 100 2.77 -4.69 -4.15
CA GLY A 100 2.09 -4.41 -5.41
C GLY A 100 1.77 -2.93 -5.55
N GLY A 101 1.58 -2.48 -6.79
CA GLY A 101 1.14 -1.13 -7.08
C GLY A 101 -0.24 -1.13 -7.71
N LEU A 102 -1.12 -0.23 -7.28
CA LEU A 102 -2.45 -0.05 -7.84
C LEU A 102 -2.56 1.34 -8.44
N SER A 103 -3.15 1.44 -9.62
CA SER A 103 -3.23 2.69 -10.37
C SER A 103 -1.82 3.27 -10.57
N ALA A 104 -1.59 4.54 -10.25
CA ALA A 104 -0.26 5.15 -10.36
C ALA A 104 0.72 4.69 -9.26
N GLY A 105 0.27 3.85 -8.31
CA GLY A 105 1.16 3.26 -7.30
C GLY A 105 2.25 2.37 -7.87
N VAL A 106 2.15 1.98 -9.14
CA VAL A 106 3.19 1.23 -9.83
C VAL A 106 4.45 2.08 -10.06
N TYR A 107 4.30 3.39 -10.18
CA TYR A 107 5.44 4.29 -10.43
C TYR A 107 6.45 4.30 -9.28
N PRO A 108 6.04 4.41 -8.01
CA PRO A 108 7.00 4.27 -6.91
C PRO A 108 7.77 2.96 -6.92
N LEU A 109 7.12 1.85 -7.28
CA LEU A 109 7.81 0.56 -7.39
C LEU A 109 8.90 0.60 -8.45
N ALA A 110 8.60 1.19 -9.61
CA ALA A 110 9.58 1.34 -10.68
C ALA A 110 10.73 2.26 -10.27
N GLN A 111 10.43 3.38 -9.62
CA GLN A 111 11.45 4.32 -9.15
C GLN A 111 12.41 3.70 -8.14
N LEU A 112 11.92 2.78 -7.31
CA LEU A 112 12.73 2.11 -6.32
C LEU A 112 13.51 0.90 -6.85
N GLY A 113 13.34 0.58 -8.14
CA GLY A 113 13.98 -0.58 -8.74
C GLY A 113 13.34 -1.91 -8.35
N LEU A 114 12.17 -1.88 -7.71
CA LEU A 114 11.52 -3.10 -7.24
C LEU A 114 10.86 -3.89 -8.35
N LEU A 115 10.70 -3.30 -9.54
CA LEU A 115 10.19 -3.98 -10.72
C LEU A 115 11.30 -4.50 -11.64
N ASP A 116 12.55 -4.22 -11.32
CA ASP A 116 13.68 -4.63 -12.16
C ASP A 116 13.74 -6.16 -12.22
N GLY A 117 13.86 -6.70 -13.43
CA GLY A 117 13.89 -8.15 -13.64
C GLY A 117 12.52 -8.82 -13.73
N TYR A 118 11.43 -8.11 -13.48
CA TYR A 118 10.07 -8.64 -13.67
C TYR A 118 9.55 -8.35 -15.08
N ARG A 119 8.72 -9.24 -15.56
CA ARG A 119 8.15 -9.12 -16.90
C ARG A 119 6.63 -8.97 -16.85
#